data_eeb6a189865aa9efc389c6464371aef8
#
_entry.id   eeb6a189865aa9efc389c6464371aef8
#
_cell.length_a   1.000
_cell.length_b   1.000
_cell.length_c   1.000
_cell.angle_alpha   90.00
_cell.angle_beta   90.00
_cell.angle_gamma   90.00
#
_symmetry.space_group_name_H-M   'P 1'
#
loop_
_entity.id
_entity.type
_entity.pdbx_description
1 polymer ?
#
loop_
_entity_poly.entity_id
_entity_poly.type
_entity_poly.pdbx_seq_one_letter_code
_entity_poly.pdbx_strand_id
1 'polypeptide(L)'
;MENVVTHEDWKVCFSELAPGLVLFARQFVRTSADAEDIVQDAFVRFWRKEHSIENRGLLYATVRSVALDLLRRDVRRARREANAALEVEHSTAPQFDFDDGAQLELAAAVDLLPVEQREVLVMKIWNELTFAEIGQALGISQNTAASRYRYALAALKKNFVSHE
;
A
#
# COMPACT_ATOMS: atom_id res chain seq x y z
N MET A 1 -25.02 21.23 -12.64
CA MET A 1 -24.01 20.90 -13.67
C MET A 1 -23.29 19.65 -13.21
N GLU A 2 -23.60 18.55 -13.86
CA GLU A 2 -22.80 17.34 -13.67
C GLU A 2 -21.42 17.61 -14.25
N ASN A 3 -20.39 17.58 -13.40
CA ASN A 3 -19.02 17.59 -13.85
C ASN A 3 -18.77 16.25 -14.55
N VAL A 4 -18.88 16.24 -15.86
CA VAL A 4 -18.53 15.06 -16.66
C VAL A 4 -17.02 14.91 -16.57
N VAL A 5 -16.57 13.94 -15.81
CA VAL A 5 -15.15 13.60 -15.70
C VAL A 5 -14.69 13.09 -17.06
N THR A 6 -13.75 13.81 -17.67
CA THR A 6 -13.24 13.50 -19.00
C THR A 6 -12.12 12.45 -18.93
N HIS A 7 -11.79 11.85 -20.07
CA HIS A 7 -10.63 10.96 -20.17
C HIS A 7 -9.31 11.65 -19.79
N GLU A 8 -9.18 12.95 -20.06
CA GLU A 8 -8.03 13.75 -19.65
C GLU A 8 -7.95 13.89 -18.11
N ASP A 9 -9.08 14.07 -17.45
CA ASP A 9 -9.12 14.14 -15.96
C ASP A 9 -8.61 12.85 -15.34
N TRP A 10 -8.94 11.70 -15.92
CA TRP A 10 -8.44 10.41 -15.48
C TRP A 10 -6.94 10.25 -15.71
N LYS A 11 -6.42 10.72 -16.82
CA LYS A 11 -4.97 10.72 -17.07
C LYS A 11 -4.20 11.58 -16.08
N VAL A 12 -4.69 12.79 -15.80
CA VAL A 12 -4.11 13.70 -14.83
C VAL A 12 -4.14 13.06 -13.44
N CYS A 13 -5.28 12.53 -13.04
CA CYS A 13 -5.45 11.82 -11.77
C CYS A 13 -4.48 10.64 -11.64
N PHE A 14 -4.36 9.82 -12.68
CA PHE A 14 -3.42 8.71 -12.71
C PHE A 14 -1.98 9.19 -12.53
N SER A 15 -1.57 10.22 -13.28
CA SER A 15 -0.21 10.78 -13.21
C SER A 15 0.13 11.33 -11.83
N GLU A 16 -0.82 11.96 -11.16
CA GLU A 16 -0.62 12.54 -9.83
C GLU A 16 -0.60 11.49 -8.72
N LEU A 17 -1.48 10.48 -8.80
CA LEU A 17 -1.65 9.49 -7.74
C LEU A 17 -0.79 8.24 -7.92
N ALA A 18 -0.38 7.92 -9.13
CA ALA A 18 0.34 6.68 -9.42
C ALA A 18 1.62 6.49 -8.59
N PRO A 19 2.49 7.49 -8.40
CA PRO A 19 3.69 7.31 -7.58
C PRO A 19 3.39 6.85 -6.14
N GLY A 20 2.41 7.48 -5.50
CA GLY A 20 1.98 7.12 -4.14
C GLY A 20 1.31 5.74 -4.08
N LEU A 21 0.52 5.40 -5.08
CA LEU A 21 -0.14 4.10 -5.18
C LEU A 21 0.86 2.97 -5.44
N VAL A 22 1.87 3.21 -6.27
CA VAL A 22 2.97 2.26 -6.50
C VAL A 22 3.76 2.04 -5.21
N LEU A 23 4.08 3.09 -4.48
CA LEU A 23 4.72 2.99 -3.18
C LEU A 23 3.89 2.14 -2.21
N PHE A 24 2.59 2.36 -2.16
CA PHE A 24 1.67 1.56 -1.36
C PHE A 24 1.62 0.09 -1.81
N ALA A 25 1.51 -0.16 -3.11
CA ALA A 25 1.46 -1.50 -3.69
C ALA A 25 2.75 -2.29 -3.46
N ARG A 26 3.90 -1.62 -3.39
CA ARG A 26 5.20 -2.27 -3.11
C ARG A 26 5.28 -2.93 -1.74
N GLN A 27 4.38 -2.63 -0.82
CA GLN A 27 4.28 -3.36 0.44
C GLN A 27 3.83 -4.82 0.26
N PHE A 28 3.22 -5.15 -0.87
CA PHE A 28 2.64 -6.45 -1.15
C PHE A 28 3.44 -7.27 -2.16
N VAL A 29 4.32 -6.62 -2.93
CA VAL A 29 5.09 -7.25 -4.01
C VAL A 29 6.56 -6.82 -3.96
N ARG A 30 7.42 -7.63 -4.59
CA ARG A 30 8.88 -7.42 -4.52
C ARG A 30 9.42 -6.46 -5.56
N THR A 31 8.76 -6.34 -6.71
CA THR A 31 9.26 -5.55 -7.83
C THR A 31 8.39 -4.34 -8.09
N SER A 32 9.01 -3.27 -8.58
CA SER A 32 8.28 -2.07 -9.02
C SER A 32 7.36 -2.39 -10.20
N ALA A 33 7.76 -3.28 -11.09
CA ALA A 33 6.96 -3.70 -12.24
C ALA A 33 5.65 -4.35 -11.79
N ASP A 34 5.68 -5.25 -10.82
CA ASP A 34 4.49 -5.87 -10.25
C ASP A 34 3.59 -4.85 -9.55
N ALA A 35 4.18 -3.90 -8.83
CA ALA A 35 3.43 -2.82 -8.20
C ALA A 35 2.74 -1.92 -9.22
N GLU A 36 3.41 -1.57 -10.30
CA GLU A 36 2.84 -0.78 -11.40
C GLU A 36 1.68 -1.52 -12.07
N ASP A 37 1.82 -2.82 -12.32
CA ASP A 37 0.75 -3.65 -12.89
C ASP A 37 -0.48 -3.70 -11.99
N ILE A 38 -0.29 -3.81 -10.68
CA ILE A 38 -1.37 -3.76 -9.69
C ILE A 38 -2.09 -2.42 -9.76
N VAL A 39 -1.35 -1.32 -9.79
CA VAL A 39 -1.93 0.03 -9.84
C VAL A 39 -2.70 0.25 -11.13
N GLN A 40 -2.16 -0.16 -12.28
CA GLN A 40 -2.87 -0.07 -13.56
C GLN A 40 -4.17 -0.86 -13.55
N ASP A 41 -4.14 -2.10 -13.10
CA ASP A 41 -5.33 -2.96 -13.00
C ASP A 41 -6.38 -2.35 -12.06
N ALA A 42 -5.95 -1.83 -10.92
CA ALA A 42 -6.84 -1.16 -9.98
C ALA A 42 -7.51 0.08 -10.58
N PHE A 43 -6.75 0.91 -11.32
CA PHE A 43 -7.30 2.07 -12.01
C PHE A 43 -8.33 1.70 -13.08
N VAL A 44 -8.06 0.68 -13.87
CA VAL A 44 -9.01 0.18 -14.89
C VAL A 44 -10.30 -0.29 -14.23
N ARG A 45 -10.20 -1.06 -13.16
CA ARG A 45 -11.37 -1.53 -12.40
C ARG A 45 -12.15 -0.37 -11.80
N PHE A 46 -11.44 0.59 -11.22
CA PHE A 46 -12.02 1.78 -10.62
C PHE A 46 -12.78 2.62 -11.63
N TRP A 47 -12.19 2.82 -12.80
CA TRP A 47 -12.81 3.54 -13.90
C TRP A 47 -14.04 2.81 -14.45
N ARG A 48 -13.96 1.51 -14.66
CA ARG A 48 -15.09 0.70 -15.18
C ARG A 48 -16.30 0.69 -14.25
N LYS A 49 -16.08 0.83 -12.96
CA LYS A 49 -17.15 0.93 -11.96
C LYS A 49 -17.70 2.35 -11.82
N GLU A 50 -17.22 3.29 -12.61
CA GLU A 50 -17.65 4.69 -12.59
C GLU A 50 -17.53 5.36 -11.22
N HIS A 51 -16.55 4.96 -10.41
CA HIS A 51 -16.27 5.60 -9.14
C HIS A 51 -15.72 7.02 -9.33
N SER A 52 -16.00 7.89 -8.38
CA SER A 52 -15.43 9.23 -8.38
C SER A 52 -13.92 9.22 -8.20
N ILE A 53 -13.18 9.91 -9.08
CA ILE A 53 -11.72 10.06 -8.98
C ILE A 53 -11.27 10.77 -7.70
N GLU A 54 -12.17 11.47 -7.03
CA GLU A 54 -11.91 12.15 -5.75
C GLU A 54 -11.95 11.20 -4.56
N ASN A 55 -12.50 10.02 -4.73
CA ASN A 55 -12.60 9.02 -3.66
C ASN A 55 -11.31 8.22 -3.52
N ARG A 56 -10.29 8.85 -2.93
CA ARG A 56 -8.97 8.24 -2.74
C ARG A 56 -9.02 7.01 -1.84
N GLY A 57 -9.81 7.04 -0.77
CA GLY A 57 -9.97 5.90 0.12
C GLY A 57 -10.42 4.64 -0.60
N LEU A 58 -11.40 4.77 -1.48
CA LEU A 58 -11.90 3.66 -2.31
C LEU A 58 -10.87 3.21 -3.35
N LEU A 59 -10.11 4.14 -3.93
CA LEU A 59 -9.03 3.82 -4.85
C LEU A 59 -7.93 2.99 -4.18
N TYR A 60 -7.48 3.40 -3.01
CA TYR A 60 -6.51 2.63 -2.21
C TYR A 60 -7.06 1.26 -1.79
N ALA A 61 -8.35 1.19 -1.43
CA ALA A 61 -9.02 -0.08 -1.17
C ALA A 61 -8.99 -1.02 -2.38
N THR A 62 -9.18 -0.47 -3.57
CA THR A 62 -9.14 -1.23 -4.83
C THR A 62 -7.73 -1.74 -5.11
N VAL A 63 -6.71 -0.90 -4.96
CA VAL A 63 -5.30 -1.31 -5.10
C VAL A 63 -4.96 -2.43 -4.12
N ARG A 64 -5.35 -2.27 -2.87
CA ARG A 64 -5.13 -3.29 -1.84
C ARG A 64 -5.82 -4.61 -2.18
N SER A 65 -7.05 -4.56 -2.65
CA SER A 65 -7.81 -5.74 -3.06
C SER A 65 -7.13 -6.48 -4.21
N VAL A 66 -6.68 -5.75 -5.23
CA VAL A 66 -5.94 -6.34 -6.37
C VAL A 66 -4.64 -7.00 -5.89
N ALA A 67 -3.88 -6.31 -5.03
CA ALA A 67 -2.64 -6.83 -4.48
C ALA A 67 -2.84 -8.11 -3.66
N LEU A 68 -3.84 -8.12 -2.79
CA LEU A 68 -4.17 -9.30 -1.97
C LEU A 68 -4.66 -10.48 -2.82
N ASP A 69 -5.43 -10.21 -3.87
CA ASP A 69 -5.86 -11.26 -4.80
C ASP A 69 -4.67 -11.89 -5.53
N LEU A 70 -3.70 -11.07 -5.94
CA LEU A 70 -2.46 -11.55 -6.54
C LEU A 70 -1.66 -12.43 -5.57
N LEU A 71 -1.51 -12.00 -4.32
CA LEU A 71 -0.83 -12.78 -3.28
C LEU A 71 -1.53 -14.12 -3.02
N ARG A 72 -2.85 -14.14 -3.01
CA ARG A 72 -3.62 -15.39 -2.84
C ARG A 72 -3.41 -16.35 -4.01
N ARG A 73 -3.35 -15.83 -5.23
CA ARG A 73 -3.05 -16.64 -6.43
C ARG A 73 -1.64 -17.22 -6.35
N ASP A 74 -0.66 -16.42 -5.95
CA ASP A 74 0.73 -16.86 -5.81
C ASP A 74 0.87 -17.93 -4.73
N VAL A 75 0.19 -17.78 -3.59
CA VAL A 75 0.16 -18.79 -2.52
C VAL A 75 -0.47 -20.10 -3.01
N ARG A 76 -1.59 -20.03 -3.73
CA ARG A 76 -2.24 -21.23 -4.32
C ARG A 76 -1.33 -21.91 -5.33
N ARG A 77 -0.66 -21.14 -6.18
CA ARG A 77 0.30 -21.63 -7.17
C ARG A 77 1.50 -22.30 -6.48
N ALA A 78 2.06 -21.66 -5.47
CA ALA A 78 3.16 -22.21 -4.68
C ALA A 78 2.76 -23.51 -3.98
N ARG A 79 1.53 -23.62 -3.45
CA ARG A 79 1.01 -24.85 -2.87
C ARG A 79 0.86 -25.96 -3.89
N ARG A 80 0.43 -25.67 -5.11
CA ARG A 80 0.35 -26.66 -6.21
C ARG A 80 1.74 -27.14 -6.63
N GLU A 81 2.73 -26.24 -6.61
CA GLU A 81 4.13 -26.54 -6.95
C GLU A 81 4.89 -27.15 -5.76
N ALA A 82 4.51 -26.83 -4.50
CA ALA A 82 5.13 -27.33 -3.27
C ALA A 82 4.76 -28.78 -2.94
N ASN A 83 3.75 -29.35 -3.58
CA ASN A 83 3.68 -30.82 -3.68
C ASN A 83 4.89 -31.38 -4.45
N ALA A 84 5.78 -30.51 -4.93
CA ALA A 84 6.98 -30.83 -5.71
C ALA A 84 8.31 -30.23 -5.21
N ALA A 85 8.39 -29.21 -4.35
CA ALA A 85 9.62 -28.75 -3.63
C ALA A 85 9.41 -27.49 -2.78
N LEU A 86 9.79 -27.59 -1.50
CA LEU A 86 10.38 -26.67 -0.51
C LEU A 86 10.22 -25.14 -0.66
N GLU A 87 9.63 -24.59 0.44
CA GLU A 87 9.88 -23.28 1.07
C GLU A 87 10.24 -22.10 0.15
N VAL A 88 9.24 -21.29 -0.11
CA VAL A 88 9.47 -19.88 -0.47
C VAL A 88 9.28 -19.05 0.79
N GLU A 89 10.37 -18.59 1.38
CA GLU A 89 10.34 -17.54 2.39
C GLU A 89 9.69 -16.30 1.78
N HIS A 90 8.46 -16.03 2.15
CA HIS A 90 7.83 -14.77 1.85
C HIS A 90 8.30 -13.71 2.85
N SER A 91 9.52 -13.25 2.69
CA SER A 91 9.93 -11.98 3.26
C SER A 91 9.45 -10.87 2.30
N THR A 92 8.21 -10.46 2.47
CA THR A 92 7.71 -9.25 1.83
C THR A 92 8.11 -8.04 2.66
N ALA A 93 9.40 -7.75 2.71
CA ALA A 93 9.87 -6.46 3.16
C ALA A 93 9.71 -5.48 1.99
N PRO A 94 8.94 -4.41 2.12
CA PRO A 94 8.89 -3.39 1.10
C PRO A 94 10.29 -2.79 0.97
N GLN A 95 10.88 -2.92 -0.21
CA GLN A 95 12.13 -2.25 -0.51
C GLN A 95 11.83 -0.80 -0.89
N PHE A 96 12.10 0.09 0.04
CA PHE A 96 12.17 1.50 -0.26
C PHE A 96 13.57 1.77 -0.81
N ASP A 97 13.66 2.17 -2.08
CA ASP A 97 14.92 2.63 -2.67
C ASP A 97 15.22 4.04 -2.14
N PHE A 98 15.92 4.10 -1.03
CA PHE A 98 16.43 5.35 -0.49
C PHE A 98 17.95 5.36 -0.58
N ASP A 99 18.49 6.42 -1.18
CA ASP A 99 19.92 6.62 -1.40
C ASP A 99 20.69 7.14 -0.17
N ASP A 100 20.01 7.38 0.96
CA ASP A 100 20.58 7.96 2.16
C ASP A 100 20.56 6.99 3.34
N GLY A 101 21.67 6.91 4.08
CA GLY A 101 21.80 5.99 5.23
C GLY A 101 20.74 6.17 6.31
N ALA A 102 20.33 7.42 6.61
CA ALA A 102 19.25 7.71 7.57
C ALA A 102 17.89 7.20 7.08
N GLN A 103 17.65 7.26 5.77
CA GLN A 103 16.44 6.76 5.15
C GLN A 103 16.40 5.24 5.13
N LEU A 104 17.54 4.58 4.98
CA LEU A 104 17.67 3.12 5.08
C LEU A 104 17.35 2.63 6.49
N GLU A 105 17.80 3.33 7.54
CA GLU A 105 17.47 3.02 8.92
C GLU A 105 15.99 3.17 9.21
N LEU A 106 15.37 4.23 8.67
CA LEU A 106 13.92 4.46 8.78
C LEU A 106 13.14 3.35 8.06
N ALA A 107 13.53 3.01 6.85
CA ALA A 107 12.90 1.94 6.09
C ALA A 107 12.99 0.60 6.83
N ALA A 108 14.15 0.26 7.39
CA ALA A 108 14.33 -0.95 8.19
C ALA A 108 13.44 -0.94 9.44
N ALA A 109 13.32 0.20 10.13
CA ALA A 109 12.45 0.35 11.29
C ALA A 109 10.96 0.19 10.93
N VAL A 110 10.55 0.74 9.79
CA VAL A 110 9.18 0.59 9.26
C VAL A 110 8.89 -0.88 8.92
N ASP A 111 9.85 -1.59 8.34
CA ASP A 111 9.71 -3.00 8.00
C ASP A 111 9.52 -3.91 9.22
N LEU A 112 10.04 -3.49 10.37
CA LEU A 112 9.87 -4.22 11.64
C LEU A 112 8.50 -4.03 12.28
N LEU A 113 7.72 -3.06 11.81
CA LEU A 113 6.37 -2.84 12.33
C LEU A 113 5.42 -3.99 11.92
N PRO A 114 4.44 -4.32 12.77
CA PRO A 114 3.34 -5.18 12.35
C PRO A 114 2.69 -4.64 11.07
N VAL A 115 2.26 -5.52 10.18
CA VAL A 115 1.70 -5.16 8.88
C VAL A 115 0.60 -4.09 8.99
N GLU A 116 -0.29 -4.25 9.96
CA GLU A 116 -1.42 -3.35 10.19
C GLU A 116 -0.98 -1.92 10.56
N GLN A 117 0.07 -1.81 11.37
CA GLN A 117 0.64 -0.51 11.75
C GLN A 117 1.42 0.12 10.60
N ARG A 118 2.17 -0.70 9.86
CA ARG A 118 2.94 -0.25 8.70
C ARG A 118 2.05 0.29 7.59
N GLU A 119 0.95 -0.39 7.26
CA GLU A 119 -0.01 0.05 6.25
C GLU A 119 -0.55 1.45 6.58
N VAL A 120 -1.00 1.66 7.80
CA VAL A 120 -1.53 2.95 8.24
C VAL A 120 -0.46 4.04 8.22
N LEU A 121 0.73 3.72 8.68
CA LEU A 121 1.86 4.66 8.69
C LEU A 121 2.21 5.15 7.28
N VAL A 122 2.33 4.23 6.33
CA VAL A 122 2.65 4.55 4.93
C VAL A 122 1.57 5.42 4.32
N MET A 123 0.30 5.06 4.48
CA MET A 123 -0.81 5.85 3.96
C MET A 123 -0.86 7.26 4.56
N LYS A 124 -0.56 7.40 5.85
CA LYS A 124 -0.63 8.70 6.52
C LYS A 124 0.51 9.61 6.14
N ILE A 125 1.74 9.10 6.13
CA ILE A 125 2.95 9.91 5.95
C ILE A 125 3.28 10.11 4.48
N TRP A 126 3.33 9.04 3.71
CA TRP A 126 3.75 9.12 2.30
C TRP A 126 2.61 9.38 1.33
N ASN A 127 1.43 8.88 1.62
CA ASN A 127 0.26 9.07 0.77
C ASN A 127 -0.63 10.24 1.21
N GLU A 128 -0.37 10.83 2.38
CA GLU A 128 -1.08 11.99 2.91
C GLU A 128 -2.59 11.80 3.02
N LEU A 129 -3.04 10.56 3.26
CA LEU A 129 -4.45 10.26 3.44
C LEU A 129 -4.95 10.70 4.82
N THR A 130 -6.20 11.09 4.89
CA THR A 130 -6.88 11.29 6.18
C THR A 130 -7.16 9.97 6.87
N PHE A 131 -7.37 9.96 8.17
CA PHE A 131 -7.76 8.74 8.90
C PHE A 131 -9.09 8.17 8.40
N ALA A 132 -10.01 9.01 7.96
CA ALA A 132 -11.26 8.58 7.34
C ALA A 132 -11.01 7.83 6.03
N GLU A 133 -10.13 8.36 5.17
CA GLU A 133 -9.72 7.71 3.93
C GLU A 133 -8.98 6.39 4.17
N ILE A 134 -8.08 6.36 5.16
CA ILE A 134 -7.38 5.13 5.57
C ILE A 134 -8.37 4.10 6.09
N GLY A 135 -9.32 4.51 6.93
CA GLY A 135 -10.38 3.62 7.42
C GLY A 135 -11.19 3.01 6.30
N GLN A 136 -11.54 3.79 5.28
CA GLN A 136 -12.24 3.30 4.09
C GLN A 136 -11.36 2.32 3.30
N ALA A 137 -10.09 2.63 3.10
CA ALA A 137 -9.15 1.79 2.36
C ALA A 137 -8.93 0.42 3.02
N LEU A 138 -8.84 0.37 4.34
CA LEU A 138 -8.55 -0.84 5.11
C LEU A 138 -9.79 -1.55 5.65
N GLY A 139 -10.98 -0.96 5.52
CA GLY A 139 -12.22 -1.52 6.08
C GLY A 139 -12.25 -1.47 7.61
N ILE A 140 -11.67 -0.44 8.21
CA ILE A 140 -11.62 -0.21 9.65
C ILE A 140 -12.21 1.15 10.00
N SER A 141 -12.52 1.36 11.28
CA SER A 141 -12.99 2.67 11.73
C SER A 141 -11.87 3.72 11.68
N GLN A 142 -12.24 4.98 11.55
CA GLN A 142 -11.34 6.12 11.63
C GLN A 142 -10.54 6.12 12.94
N ASN A 143 -11.18 5.80 14.06
CA ASN A 143 -10.53 5.71 15.36
C ASN A 143 -9.52 4.57 15.44
N THR A 144 -9.80 3.42 14.83
CA THR A 144 -8.85 2.31 14.73
C THR A 144 -7.64 2.70 13.90
N ALA A 145 -7.86 3.37 12.76
CA ALA A 145 -6.76 3.89 11.94
C ALA A 145 -5.86 4.85 12.74
N ALA A 146 -6.45 5.80 13.46
CA ALA A 146 -5.72 6.74 14.32
C ALA A 146 -4.94 6.03 15.43
N SER A 147 -5.51 5.00 16.05
CA SER A 147 -4.86 4.21 17.10
C SER A 147 -3.67 3.44 16.57
N ARG A 148 -3.83 2.77 15.42
CA ARG A 148 -2.73 2.05 14.76
C ARG A 148 -1.58 2.98 14.37
N TYR A 149 -1.90 4.18 13.91
CA TYR A 149 -0.90 5.20 13.61
C TYR A 149 -0.10 5.61 14.84
N ARG A 150 -0.78 5.87 15.98
CA ARG A 150 -0.11 6.19 17.25
C ARG A 150 0.79 5.06 17.73
N TYR A 151 0.34 3.81 17.64
CA TYR A 151 1.15 2.65 18.01
C TYR A 151 2.35 2.50 17.08
N ALA A 152 2.19 2.74 15.78
CA ALA A 152 3.29 2.73 14.83
C ALA A 152 4.37 3.77 15.18
N LEU A 153 3.95 5.00 15.47
CA LEU A 153 4.87 6.07 15.89
C LEU A 153 5.59 5.75 17.20
N ALA A 154 4.88 5.18 18.17
CA ALA A 154 5.48 4.77 19.45
C ALA A 154 6.52 3.66 19.27
N ALA A 155 6.23 2.68 18.41
CA ALA A 155 7.16 1.60 18.10
C ALA A 155 8.41 2.11 17.36
N LEU A 156 8.25 3.03 16.41
CA LEU A 156 9.38 3.67 15.74
C LEU A 156 10.25 4.44 16.72
N LYS A 157 9.65 5.25 17.57
CA LYS A 157 10.37 6.01 18.60
C LYS A 157 11.18 5.11 19.52
N LYS A 158 10.60 4.00 19.96
CA LYS A 158 11.28 3.01 20.81
C LYS A 158 12.47 2.39 20.09
N ASN A 159 12.34 2.07 18.82
CA ASN A 159 13.42 1.46 18.04
C ASN A 159 14.58 2.44 17.81
N PHE A 160 14.30 3.73 17.63
CA PHE A 160 15.34 4.76 17.45
C PHE A 160 16.08 5.08 18.77
N VAL A 161 15.40 5.08 19.90
CA VAL A 161 16.02 5.38 21.21
C VAL A 161 16.92 4.22 21.69
N SER A 162 16.68 3.00 21.24
CA SER A 162 17.49 1.83 21.61
C SER A 162 18.85 1.76 20.91
N HIS A 163 19.14 2.68 19.99
CA HIS A 163 20.40 2.74 19.24
C HIS A 163 21.34 3.89 19.69
N GLU A 164 20.99 4.61 20.74
CA GLU A 164 21.92 5.58 21.37
C GLU A 164 22.77 4.94 22.47
#